data_d42fc4ab15e24006cd40eab9a67417e4
#
_entry.id   d42fc4ab15e24006cd40eab9a67417e4
#
_cell.length_a   1.000
_cell.length_b   1.000
_cell.length_c   1.000
_cell.angle_alpha   90.00
_cell.angle_beta   90.00
_cell.angle_gamma   90.00
#
_symmetry.space_group_name_H-M   'P 1'
#
loop_
_entity.id
_entity.type
_entity.pdbx_description
1 polymer ?
#
loop_
_entity_poly.entity_id
_entity_poly.type
_entity_poly.pdbx_seq_one_letter_code
_entity_poly.pdbx_strand_id
1 'polypeptide(L)'
;ESIYKSGAEGGGGGGGETPEFVEVTPATGVTLYGDVVKTGSKVTWVGCASFSSSGSGDRLAFTLPEEIRPYTKYLFKCGNGGYGYDYTGYVLPNGEVHIVFANSSAMAIGDFSWDVITPSVQVTVDTSKVTSSTGGIQVIGTMAIMQVSLVLDNYSTGWQNSLLTVPNTVSVPQTRSPFCIYRGRNSAQYPDAWLNQNGALDIWLDRSLGNIIDVLCIWNVV
;
A
#
# COMPACT_ATOMS: atom_id res chain seq x y z
N GLU A 1 15.27 11.18 -24.60
CA GLU A 1 15.63 9.89 -25.23
C GLU A 1 16.01 8.91 -24.13
N SER A 2 15.23 7.83 -24.00
CA SER A 2 15.45 6.75 -23.04
C SER A 2 16.74 6.00 -23.36
N ILE A 3 17.66 5.89 -22.40
CA ILE A 3 19.00 5.26 -22.56
C ILE A 3 18.96 3.73 -22.40
N TYR A 4 17.81 3.12 -22.16
CA TYR A 4 17.68 1.67 -22.01
C TYR A 4 16.83 1.03 -23.10
N LYS A 5 17.38 0.93 -24.32
CA LYS A 5 17.04 -0.12 -25.27
C LYS A 5 18.19 -1.12 -25.31
N SER A 6 18.21 -2.07 -24.40
CA SER A 6 19.01 -3.29 -24.55
C SER A 6 18.07 -4.47 -24.76
N GLY A 7 17.89 -4.83 -26.00
CA GLY A 7 17.38 -6.15 -26.35
C GLY A 7 18.41 -7.18 -25.90
N ALA A 8 18.05 -8.05 -24.98
CA ALA A 8 18.71 -9.31 -24.72
C ALA A 8 17.74 -10.42 -25.14
N GLU A 9 17.89 -10.89 -26.37
CA GLU A 9 17.42 -12.21 -26.76
C GLU A 9 18.33 -13.24 -26.08
N GLY A 10 17.82 -13.89 -25.04
CA GLY A 10 18.47 -14.98 -24.33
C GLY A 10 17.43 -16.02 -23.95
N GLY A 11 17.35 -17.11 -24.70
CA GLY A 11 16.44 -18.21 -24.48
C GLY A 11 16.65 -18.89 -23.13
N GLY A 12 15.55 -19.20 -22.46
CA GLY A 12 15.47 -19.99 -21.23
C GLY A 12 14.01 -20.07 -20.79
N GLY A 13 13.36 -21.22 -21.05
CA GLY A 13 11.95 -21.44 -20.76
C GLY A 13 11.62 -21.33 -19.28
N GLY A 14 10.96 -20.28 -18.93
CA GLY A 14 10.18 -20.03 -17.75
C GLY A 14 9.22 -18.92 -18.14
N GLY A 15 7.92 -19.13 -18.07
CA GLY A 15 6.90 -18.15 -18.45
C GLY A 15 6.92 -16.93 -17.52
N GLY A 16 7.97 -16.11 -17.65
CA GLY A 16 8.07 -14.82 -16.96
C GLY A 16 7.12 -13.82 -17.62
N GLU A 17 6.27 -13.20 -16.84
CA GLU A 17 5.42 -12.11 -17.30
C GLU A 17 6.27 -10.96 -17.86
N THR A 18 5.90 -10.46 -19.02
CA THR A 18 6.64 -9.36 -19.67
C THR A 18 6.40 -8.06 -18.92
N PRO A 19 7.45 -7.30 -18.58
CA PRO A 19 7.28 -5.97 -18.00
C PRO A 19 6.55 -5.03 -18.95
N GLU A 20 5.57 -4.32 -18.42
CA GLU A 20 4.77 -3.31 -19.11
C GLU A 20 5.09 -1.93 -18.51
N PHE A 21 5.49 -0.97 -19.36
CA PHE A 21 5.67 0.42 -18.96
C PHE A 21 4.30 1.10 -18.85
N VAL A 22 4.03 1.68 -17.70
CA VAL A 22 2.75 2.32 -17.41
C VAL A 22 2.88 3.83 -17.53
N GLU A 23 2.05 4.43 -18.36
CA GLU A 23 1.98 5.89 -18.48
C GLU A 23 1.32 6.48 -17.22
N VAL A 24 1.96 7.47 -16.61
CA VAL A 24 1.46 8.17 -15.43
C VAL A 24 1.30 9.65 -15.71
N THR A 25 0.43 10.32 -14.97
CA THR A 25 0.16 11.76 -15.16
C THR A 25 0.90 12.56 -14.08
N PRO A 26 1.99 13.28 -14.43
CA PRO A 26 2.67 14.17 -13.50
C PRO A 26 1.75 15.30 -13.02
N ALA A 27 1.89 15.71 -11.78
CA ALA A 27 1.20 16.89 -11.26
C ALA A 27 1.76 18.17 -11.91
N THR A 28 0.96 19.22 -11.89
CA THR A 28 1.39 20.52 -12.45
C THR A 28 2.70 21.00 -11.81
N GLY A 29 3.69 21.28 -12.65
CA GLY A 29 5.02 21.73 -12.21
C GLY A 29 5.90 20.61 -11.64
N VAL A 30 5.59 19.34 -11.94
CA VAL A 30 6.41 18.18 -11.60
C VAL A 30 6.98 17.55 -12.86
N THR A 31 8.27 17.25 -12.84
CA THR A 31 8.95 16.42 -13.83
C THR A 31 9.31 15.10 -13.19
N LEU A 32 8.91 13.99 -13.80
CA LEU A 32 9.27 12.65 -13.36
C LEU A 32 10.45 12.12 -14.15
N TYR A 33 11.33 11.44 -13.46
CA TYR A 33 12.42 10.65 -14.01
C TYR A 33 12.27 9.21 -13.51
N GLY A 34 12.47 8.24 -14.41
CA GLY A 34 12.20 6.83 -14.15
C GLY A 34 10.75 6.44 -14.50
N ASP A 35 10.55 5.15 -14.65
CA ASP A 35 9.33 4.58 -15.18
C ASP A 35 8.55 3.83 -14.08
N VAL A 36 7.23 3.85 -14.21
CA VAL A 36 6.36 2.90 -13.50
C VAL A 36 6.24 1.66 -14.38
N VAL A 37 6.55 0.51 -13.81
CA VAL A 37 6.55 -0.77 -14.50
C VAL A 37 5.62 -1.74 -13.80
N LYS A 38 4.76 -2.40 -14.56
CA LYS A 38 3.92 -3.51 -14.12
C LYS A 38 4.48 -4.81 -14.66
N THR A 39 4.63 -5.81 -13.81
CA THR A 39 4.99 -7.18 -14.19
C THR A 39 4.04 -8.12 -13.46
N GLY A 40 3.09 -8.66 -14.20
CA GLY A 40 1.97 -9.39 -13.61
C GLY A 40 1.15 -8.54 -12.66
N SER A 41 1.03 -8.95 -11.41
CA SER A 41 0.38 -8.17 -10.36
C SER A 41 1.28 -7.08 -9.77
N LYS A 42 2.59 -7.17 -9.96
CA LYS A 42 3.55 -6.29 -9.31
C LYS A 42 3.73 -4.97 -10.04
N VAL A 43 3.54 -3.86 -9.34
CA VAL A 43 3.85 -2.50 -9.79
C VAL A 43 5.11 -2.03 -9.08
N THR A 44 6.04 -1.46 -9.84
CA THR A 44 7.30 -0.93 -9.32
C THR A 44 7.55 0.45 -9.92
N TRP A 45 7.99 1.38 -9.11
CA TRP A 45 8.60 2.64 -9.54
C TRP A 45 9.94 2.82 -8.85
N VAL A 46 10.93 3.18 -9.62
CA VAL A 46 12.23 3.64 -9.11
C VAL A 46 12.55 4.92 -9.87
N GLY A 47 12.64 6.04 -9.17
CA GLY A 47 12.80 7.28 -9.90
C GLY A 47 12.96 8.51 -9.03
N CYS A 48 12.77 9.66 -9.69
CA CYS A 48 12.86 10.96 -9.06
C CYS A 48 11.67 11.83 -9.49
N ALA A 49 11.07 12.51 -8.53
CA ALA A 49 10.10 13.58 -8.77
C ALA A 49 10.78 14.93 -8.51
N SER A 50 10.88 15.77 -9.55
CA SER A 50 11.42 17.13 -9.46
C SER A 50 10.30 18.14 -9.59
N PHE A 51 10.16 18.98 -8.58
CA PHE A 51 9.13 20.02 -8.49
C PHE A 51 9.71 21.37 -8.97
N SER A 52 8.91 22.16 -9.65
CA SER A 52 9.31 23.49 -10.18
C SER A 52 9.65 24.51 -9.09
N SER A 53 9.29 24.25 -7.84
CA SER A 53 9.62 25.09 -6.69
C SER A 53 9.98 24.25 -5.47
N SER A 54 10.88 24.73 -4.63
CA SER A 54 11.12 24.12 -3.31
C SER A 54 9.97 24.41 -2.36
N GLY A 55 9.71 23.46 -1.46
CA GLY A 55 8.68 23.58 -0.44
C GLY A 55 8.78 22.43 0.55
N SER A 56 8.21 22.61 1.73
CA SER A 56 8.01 21.58 2.73
C SER A 56 6.57 21.11 2.74
N GLY A 57 6.32 20.01 3.46
CA GLY A 57 4.99 19.44 3.62
C GLY A 57 4.59 18.47 2.52
N ASP A 58 3.30 18.22 2.44
CA ASP A 58 2.68 17.23 1.55
C ASP A 58 2.47 17.81 0.15
N ARG A 59 2.97 17.09 -0.86
CA ARG A 59 2.92 17.54 -2.26
C ARG A 59 2.56 16.37 -3.18
N LEU A 60 1.57 16.58 -4.04
CA LEU A 60 1.22 15.65 -5.11
C LEU A 60 2.35 15.61 -6.15
N ALA A 61 2.86 14.40 -6.42
CA ALA A 61 3.91 14.18 -7.43
C ALA A 61 3.32 13.75 -8.78
N PHE A 62 2.47 12.73 -8.79
CA PHE A 62 1.83 12.21 -10.01
C PHE A 62 0.60 11.37 -9.66
N THR A 63 -0.15 10.96 -10.67
CA THR A 63 -1.32 10.11 -10.52
C THR A 63 -1.17 8.84 -11.36
N LEU A 64 -1.48 7.71 -10.74
CA LEU A 64 -1.47 6.39 -11.35
C LEU A 64 -2.81 6.11 -12.04
N PRO A 65 -2.81 5.40 -13.19
CA PRO A 65 -4.02 4.90 -13.80
C PRO A 65 -4.72 3.85 -12.93
N GLU A 66 -6.02 3.66 -13.13
CA GLU A 66 -6.89 2.91 -12.21
C GLU A 66 -6.45 1.45 -12.01
N GLU A 67 -6.00 0.81 -13.07
CA GLU A 67 -5.66 -0.62 -13.13
C GLU A 67 -4.41 -1.01 -12.33
N ILE A 68 -3.64 -0.03 -11.84
CA ILE A 68 -2.43 -0.28 -11.04
C ILE A 68 -2.47 0.36 -9.65
N ARG A 69 -3.58 0.94 -9.24
CA ARG A 69 -3.71 1.61 -7.95
C ARG A 69 -3.66 0.62 -6.79
N PRO A 70 -3.05 1.00 -5.67
CA PRO A 70 -3.14 0.19 -4.47
C PRO A 70 -4.57 0.27 -3.90
N TYR A 71 -5.02 -0.82 -3.32
CA TYR A 71 -6.37 -0.89 -2.72
C TYR A 71 -6.50 -0.07 -1.44
N THR A 72 -5.40 0.04 -0.69
CA THR A 72 -5.28 0.85 0.52
C THR A 72 -4.11 1.82 0.37
N LYS A 73 -4.03 2.81 1.25
CA LYS A 73 -2.88 3.72 1.29
C LYS A 73 -1.57 2.94 1.43
N TYR A 74 -0.67 3.09 0.47
CA TYR A 74 0.66 2.51 0.48
C TYR A 74 1.69 3.56 0.88
N LEU A 75 2.63 3.25 1.77
CA LEU A 75 3.70 4.17 2.17
C LEU A 75 5.06 3.65 1.69
N PHE A 76 5.91 4.58 1.29
CA PHE A 76 7.28 4.30 0.88
C PHE A 76 8.25 5.34 1.44
N LYS A 77 9.54 5.02 1.39
CA LYS A 77 10.60 5.95 1.77
C LYS A 77 11.15 6.65 0.55
N CYS A 78 11.50 7.93 0.71
CA CYS A 78 12.18 8.70 -0.31
C CYS A 78 13.20 9.65 0.33
N GLY A 79 14.11 10.16 -0.47
CA GLY A 79 15.19 11.02 -0.01
C GLY A 79 15.54 12.09 -1.05
N ASN A 80 16.42 13.01 -0.71
CA ASN A 80 16.85 14.10 -1.60
C ASN A 80 18.18 13.84 -2.34
N GLY A 81 18.52 12.56 -2.55
CA GLY A 81 19.65 12.18 -3.40
C GLY A 81 21.06 12.33 -2.81
N GLY A 82 21.19 12.84 -1.57
CA GLY A 82 22.51 13.04 -0.96
C GLY A 82 22.57 12.83 0.55
N TYR A 83 21.45 12.80 1.22
CA TYR A 83 21.36 12.85 2.67
C TYR A 83 20.50 11.74 3.31
N GLY A 84 20.28 10.63 2.60
CA GLY A 84 19.50 9.51 3.11
C GLY A 84 17.99 9.63 2.87
N TYR A 85 17.22 8.72 3.46
CA TYR A 85 15.77 8.64 3.31
C TYR A 85 15.07 9.49 4.39
N ASP A 86 15.08 10.81 4.21
CA ASP A 86 14.51 11.75 5.18
C ASP A 86 13.03 12.08 4.90
N TYR A 87 12.48 11.63 3.78
CA TYR A 87 11.12 11.91 3.37
C TYR A 87 10.27 10.64 3.35
N THR A 88 8.97 10.83 3.46
CA THR A 88 7.99 9.76 3.33
C THR A 88 7.11 10.05 2.13
N GLY A 89 6.94 9.06 1.27
CA GLY A 89 5.94 9.11 0.21
C GLY A 89 4.77 8.20 0.53
N TYR A 90 3.64 8.44 -0.12
CA TYR A 90 2.51 7.55 -0.06
C TYR A 90 1.70 7.58 -1.37
N VAL A 91 1.02 6.46 -1.62
CA VAL A 91 0.08 6.31 -2.73
C VAL A 91 -1.31 6.10 -2.15
N LEU A 92 -2.27 6.86 -2.63
CA LEU A 92 -3.67 6.74 -2.24
C LEU A 92 -4.43 5.76 -3.16
N PRO A 93 -5.56 5.18 -2.72
CA PRO A 93 -6.41 4.33 -3.56
C PRO A 93 -6.98 5.03 -4.81
N ASN A 94 -7.06 6.37 -4.81
CA ASN A 94 -7.42 7.14 -6.00
C ASN A 94 -6.28 7.30 -7.01
N GLY A 95 -5.10 6.74 -6.70
CA GLY A 95 -3.90 6.76 -7.54
C GLY A 95 -2.96 7.94 -7.29
N GLU A 96 -3.29 8.89 -6.45
CA GLU A 96 -2.41 10.01 -6.13
C GLU A 96 -1.17 9.55 -5.39
N VAL A 97 0.01 9.91 -5.91
CA VAL A 97 1.33 9.68 -5.30
C VAL A 97 1.81 10.97 -4.69
N HIS A 98 1.96 10.98 -3.40
CA HIS A 98 2.36 12.13 -2.61
C HIS A 98 3.75 11.95 -2.02
N ILE A 99 4.47 13.07 -1.85
CA ILE A 99 5.75 13.15 -1.15
C ILE A 99 5.63 14.18 -0.04
N VAL A 100 6.00 13.77 1.17
CA VAL A 100 6.00 14.64 2.35
C VAL A 100 7.42 15.06 2.64
N PHE A 101 7.73 16.30 2.33
CA PHE A 101 9.04 16.90 2.58
C PHE A 101 9.14 17.40 4.02
N ALA A 102 10.09 16.89 4.78
CA ALA A 102 10.36 17.33 6.15
C ALA A 102 10.94 18.77 6.20
N ASN A 103 11.64 19.17 5.13
CA ASN A 103 12.23 20.49 4.96
C ASN A 103 12.02 21.00 3.54
N SER A 104 12.37 22.25 3.27
CA SER A 104 12.19 22.85 1.95
C SER A 104 13.08 22.16 0.91
N SER A 105 12.46 21.42 -0.01
CA SER A 105 13.12 20.74 -1.12
C SER A 105 12.26 20.78 -2.38
N ALA A 106 12.91 20.62 -3.53
CA ALA A 106 12.25 20.53 -4.82
C ALA A 106 12.41 19.16 -5.47
N MET A 107 13.10 18.22 -4.84
CA MET A 107 13.40 16.93 -5.44
C MET A 107 13.29 15.80 -4.42
N ALA A 108 12.69 14.69 -4.83
CA ALA A 108 12.67 13.46 -4.06
C ALA A 108 13.01 12.27 -4.96
N ILE A 109 13.97 11.47 -4.51
CA ILE A 109 14.33 10.19 -5.10
C ILE A 109 13.69 9.11 -4.24
N GLY A 110 12.97 8.18 -4.85
CA GLY A 110 12.29 7.12 -4.13
C GLY A 110 12.05 5.89 -4.97
N ASP A 111 11.64 4.86 -4.29
CA ASP A 111 11.18 3.63 -4.87
C ASP A 111 9.96 3.11 -4.13
N PHE A 112 9.09 2.48 -4.87
CA PHE A 112 8.01 1.70 -4.30
C PHE A 112 7.72 0.44 -5.12
N SER A 113 7.19 -0.54 -4.46
CA SER A 113 6.70 -1.74 -5.11
C SER A 113 5.54 -2.33 -4.32
N TRP A 114 4.44 -2.60 -4.99
CA TRP A 114 3.30 -3.32 -4.41
C TRP A 114 2.70 -4.29 -5.41
N ASP A 115 1.91 -5.22 -4.91
CA ASP A 115 1.08 -6.05 -5.75
C ASP A 115 -0.31 -5.42 -5.91
N VAL A 116 -0.77 -5.30 -7.15
CA VAL A 116 -2.16 -4.92 -7.44
C VAL A 116 -3.05 -6.06 -7.00
N ILE A 117 -3.72 -5.85 -5.89
CA ILE A 117 -4.66 -6.81 -5.33
C ILE A 117 -6.05 -6.48 -5.86
N THR A 118 -6.67 -7.44 -6.54
CA THR A 118 -8.09 -7.38 -6.86
C THR A 118 -8.81 -8.27 -5.85
N PRO A 119 -9.39 -7.70 -4.78
CA PRO A 119 -10.05 -8.51 -3.78
C PRO A 119 -11.22 -9.25 -4.42
N SER A 120 -11.19 -10.57 -4.33
CA SER A 120 -12.26 -11.43 -4.81
C SER A 120 -13.26 -11.77 -3.70
N VAL A 121 -12.87 -11.52 -2.44
CA VAL A 121 -13.69 -11.86 -1.27
C VAL A 121 -13.79 -10.64 -0.34
N GLN A 122 -15.03 -10.25 -0.01
CA GLN A 122 -15.29 -9.18 0.94
C GLN A 122 -15.21 -9.68 2.39
N VAL A 123 -14.72 -8.83 3.28
CA VAL A 123 -14.75 -9.09 4.72
C VAL A 123 -16.09 -8.66 5.31
N THR A 124 -16.48 -9.29 6.43
CA THR A 124 -17.63 -8.83 7.22
C THR A 124 -17.11 -7.95 8.35
N VAL A 125 -17.62 -6.73 8.47
CA VAL A 125 -17.22 -5.79 9.53
C VAL A 125 -18.23 -5.75 10.67
N ASP A 126 -17.74 -5.46 11.88
CA ASP A 126 -18.61 -5.15 13.02
C ASP A 126 -19.13 -3.71 12.86
N THR A 127 -20.37 -3.58 12.39
CA THR A 127 -21.00 -2.30 12.11
C THR A 127 -21.26 -1.44 13.37
N SER A 128 -21.11 -2.01 14.56
CA SER A 128 -21.16 -1.25 15.82
C SER A 128 -19.86 -0.49 16.10
N LYS A 129 -18.76 -0.80 15.39
CA LYS A 129 -17.42 -0.23 15.58
C LYS A 129 -16.88 0.39 14.30
N VAL A 130 -17.30 -0.11 13.14
CA VAL A 130 -16.80 0.29 11.82
C VAL A 130 -17.93 0.92 11.03
N THR A 131 -17.80 2.20 10.69
CA THR A 131 -18.79 2.94 9.91
C THR A 131 -18.68 2.68 8.42
N SER A 132 -17.49 2.41 7.93
CA SER A 132 -17.25 1.99 6.54
C SER A 132 -15.97 1.19 6.40
N SER A 133 -15.91 0.36 5.38
CA SER A 133 -14.71 -0.40 5.00
C SER A 133 -14.55 -0.41 3.49
N THR A 134 -13.29 -0.42 3.05
CA THR A 134 -12.92 -0.68 1.65
C THR A 134 -11.81 -1.73 1.62
N GLY A 135 -11.70 -2.46 0.51
CA GLY A 135 -10.74 -3.55 0.40
C GLY A 135 -11.38 -4.92 0.61
N GLY A 136 -10.55 -5.92 0.84
CA GLY A 136 -10.99 -7.29 1.01
C GLY A 136 -9.83 -8.27 0.98
N ILE A 137 -10.10 -9.49 0.55
CA ILE A 137 -9.15 -10.59 0.52
C ILE A 137 -8.94 -11.05 -0.92
N GLN A 138 -7.69 -11.27 -1.29
CA GLN A 138 -7.31 -12.01 -2.49
C GLN A 138 -6.62 -13.30 -2.08
N VAL A 139 -6.96 -14.41 -2.74
CA VAL A 139 -6.27 -15.69 -2.58
C VAL A 139 -5.43 -15.93 -3.84
N ILE A 140 -4.14 -16.15 -3.65
CA ILE A 140 -3.17 -16.45 -4.72
C ILE A 140 -2.49 -17.77 -4.38
N GLY A 141 -2.88 -18.83 -5.08
CA GLY A 141 -2.39 -20.18 -4.76
C GLY A 141 -2.77 -20.58 -3.34
N THR A 142 -1.77 -20.82 -2.49
CA THR A 142 -1.93 -21.19 -1.08
C THR A 142 -1.80 -19.99 -0.12
N MET A 143 -1.77 -18.78 -0.62
CA MET A 143 -1.60 -17.56 0.18
C MET A 143 -2.85 -16.69 0.11
N ALA A 144 -3.34 -16.21 1.24
CA ALA A 144 -4.35 -15.17 1.32
C ALA A 144 -3.72 -13.86 1.77
N ILE A 145 -4.10 -12.80 1.09
CA ILE A 145 -3.69 -11.42 1.38
C ILE A 145 -4.95 -10.61 1.64
N MET A 146 -5.09 -10.10 2.84
CA MET A 146 -6.16 -9.17 3.20
C MET A 146 -5.59 -7.76 3.25
N GLN A 147 -6.18 -6.88 2.47
CA GLN A 147 -5.94 -5.44 2.53
C GLN A 147 -7.27 -4.74 2.73
N VAL A 148 -7.44 -4.05 3.84
CA VAL A 148 -8.66 -3.33 4.16
C VAL A 148 -8.35 -1.98 4.80
N SER A 149 -9.15 -0.97 4.46
CA SER A 149 -9.20 0.30 5.15
C SER A 149 -10.49 0.37 5.92
N LEU A 150 -10.41 0.61 7.22
CA LEU A 150 -11.54 0.69 8.15
C LEU A 150 -11.70 2.11 8.64
N VAL A 151 -12.92 2.63 8.61
CA VAL A 151 -13.29 3.88 9.29
C VAL A 151 -14.00 3.50 10.58
N LEU A 152 -13.40 3.84 11.71
CA LEU A 152 -13.90 3.47 13.03
C LEU A 152 -14.83 4.55 13.60
N ASP A 153 -15.85 4.12 14.32
CA ASP A 153 -16.70 4.98 15.13
C ASP A 153 -16.30 4.84 16.60
N ASN A 154 -16.17 5.98 17.29
CA ASN A 154 -16.03 6.12 18.76
C ASN A 154 -15.22 5.02 19.48
N TYR A 155 -14.03 4.69 19.01
CA TYR A 155 -13.17 3.71 19.70
C TYR A 155 -12.42 4.34 20.89
N SER A 156 -12.08 3.51 21.87
CA SER A 156 -11.20 3.85 23.00
C SER A 156 -9.79 3.32 22.76
N THR A 157 -8.79 3.93 23.38
CA THR A 157 -7.45 3.36 23.43
C THR A 157 -7.48 1.96 24.05
N GLY A 158 -6.84 0.99 23.41
CA GLY A 158 -6.77 -0.39 23.85
C GLY A 158 -7.16 -1.38 22.76
N TRP A 159 -7.34 -2.65 23.14
CA TRP A 159 -7.72 -3.71 22.23
C TRP A 159 -9.13 -3.51 21.70
N GLN A 160 -9.26 -3.50 20.38
CA GLN A 160 -10.52 -3.58 19.65
C GLN A 160 -10.64 -4.97 19.05
N ASN A 161 -11.50 -5.77 19.63
CA ASN A 161 -11.67 -7.16 19.22
C ASN A 161 -12.72 -7.29 18.13
N SER A 162 -12.47 -8.20 17.18
CA SER A 162 -13.43 -8.57 16.12
C SER A 162 -13.91 -7.38 15.29
N LEU A 163 -13.01 -6.47 14.90
CA LEU A 163 -13.35 -5.35 14.02
C LEU A 163 -13.89 -5.81 12.65
N LEU A 164 -13.37 -6.92 12.16
CA LEU A 164 -13.88 -7.61 10.99
C LEU A 164 -13.71 -9.13 11.16
N THR A 165 -14.38 -9.87 10.28
CA THR A 165 -14.28 -11.33 10.21
C THR A 165 -14.03 -11.75 8.77
N VAL A 166 -13.07 -12.65 8.58
CA VAL A 166 -12.84 -13.36 7.32
C VAL A 166 -14.00 -14.30 7.08
N PRO A 167 -14.67 -14.28 5.91
CA PRO A 167 -15.77 -15.17 5.63
C PRO A 167 -15.28 -16.63 5.53
N ASN A 168 -16.14 -17.58 5.84
CA ASN A 168 -15.84 -19.01 5.86
C ASN A 168 -15.50 -19.62 4.47
N THR A 169 -15.64 -18.83 3.40
CA THR A 169 -15.19 -19.20 2.04
C THR A 169 -13.68 -19.11 1.87
N VAL A 170 -12.97 -18.49 2.83
CA VAL A 170 -11.50 -18.39 2.86
C VAL A 170 -11.01 -19.12 4.10
N SER A 171 -10.09 -20.07 3.94
CA SER A 171 -9.48 -20.73 5.08
C SER A 171 -8.74 -19.71 5.94
N VAL A 172 -9.02 -19.73 7.22
CA VAL A 172 -8.36 -18.87 8.22
C VAL A 172 -7.04 -19.47 8.69
N PRO A 173 -6.11 -18.69 9.25
CA PRO A 173 -4.85 -19.21 9.74
C PRO A 173 -5.09 -20.21 10.89
N GLN A 174 -4.36 -21.33 10.91
CA GLN A 174 -4.46 -22.33 11.99
C GLN A 174 -3.86 -21.86 13.31
N THR A 175 -3.04 -20.83 13.26
CA THR A 175 -2.51 -20.10 14.42
C THR A 175 -2.76 -18.62 14.20
N ARG A 176 -2.65 -17.79 15.24
CA ARG A 176 -2.66 -16.35 15.05
C ARG A 176 -1.70 -15.98 13.94
N SER A 177 -2.16 -15.21 12.94
CA SER A 177 -1.28 -14.77 11.86
C SER A 177 -0.20 -13.86 12.43
N PRO A 178 1.07 -14.24 12.35
CA PRO A 178 2.18 -13.40 12.83
C PRO A 178 2.42 -12.19 11.91
N PHE A 179 1.85 -12.20 10.70
CA PHE A 179 2.00 -11.13 9.74
C PHE A 179 0.68 -10.40 9.56
N CYS A 180 0.34 -9.61 10.57
CA CYS A 180 -0.78 -8.69 10.53
C CYS A 180 -0.29 -7.35 11.06
N ILE A 181 -0.32 -6.35 10.22
CA ILE A 181 0.12 -4.99 10.55
C ILE A 181 -1.00 -4.01 10.27
N TYR A 182 -1.06 -2.96 11.03
CA TYR A 182 -1.98 -1.88 10.76
C TYR A 182 -1.29 -0.52 10.82
N ARG A 183 -1.96 0.46 10.27
CA ARG A 183 -1.48 1.83 10.22
C ARG A 183 -2.63 2.79 10.42
N GLY A 184 -2.48 3.71 11.36
CA GLY A 184 -3.37 4.84 11.53
C GLY A 184 -3.03 6.00 10.57
N ARG A 185 -3.98 6.88 10.37
CA ARG A 185 -3.86 8.06 9.49
C ARG A 185 -2.63 8.93 9.79
N ASN A 186 -2.17 8.96 11.04
CA ASN A 186 -1.06 9.79 11.52
C ASN A 186 0.32 9.12 11.48
N SER A 187 0.52 8.09 10.63
CA SER A 187 1.83 7.63 10.15
C SER A 187 2.58 6.53 10.88
N ALA A 188 2.18 6.06 12.03
CA ALA A 188 2.91 4.94 12.63
C ALA A 188 2.39 3.60 12.16
N GLN A 189 3.30 2.67 11.88
CA GLN A 189 2.99 1.28 11.60
C GLN A 189 3.14 0.49 12.92
N TYR A 190 2.07 -0.21 13.30
CA TYR A 190 2.04 -1.00 14.53
C TYR A 190 1.87 -2.48 14.21
N PRO A 191 2.65 -3.36 14.86
CA PRO A 191 2.53 -4.79 14.70
C PRO A 191 1.45 -5.43 15.60
N ASP A 192 0.75 -4.64 16.42
CA ASP A 192 -0.21 -5.14 17.40
C ASP A 192 -1.59 -5.36 16.77
N ALA A 193 -1.61 -6.18 15.72
CA ALA A 193 -2.82 -6.66 15.07
C ALA A 193 -2.74 -8.17 14.91
N TRP A 194 -3.85 -8.86 15.11
CA TRP A 194 -3.94 -10.31 15.05
C TRP A 194 -5.14 -10.76 14.24
N LEU A 195 -4.89 -11.57 13.22
CA LEU A 195 -5.95 -12.37 12.62
C LEU A 195 -6.00 -13.71 13.36
N ASN A 196 -7.10 -13.95 14.07
CA ASN A 196 -7.29 -15.14 14.89
C ASN A 196 -7.71 -16.37 14.08
N GLN A 197 -7.64 -17.56 14.70
CA GLN A 197 -8.08 -18.84 14.11
C GLN A 197 -9.56 -18.89 13.72
N ASN A 198 -10.39 -18.07 14.32
CA ASN A 198 -11.81 -17.91 13.97
C ASN A 198 -12.06 -16.84 12.87
N GLY A 199 -10.99 -16.32 12.26
CA GLY A 199 -11.06 -15.28 11.25
C GLY A 199 -11.32 -13.87 11.77
N ALA A 200 -11.42 -13.68 13.08
CA ALA A 200 -11.62 -12.35 13.65
C ALA A 200 -10.31 -11.55 13.68
N LEU A 201 -10.39 -10.29 13.31
CA LEU A 201 -9.29 -9.33 13.40
C LEU A 201 -9.38 -8.54 14.70
N ASP A 202 -8.35 -8.65 15.51
CA ASP A 202 -8.16 -7.87 16.74
C ASP A 202 -7.00 -6.89 16.55
N ILE A 203 -7.17 -5.64 16.95
CA ILE A 203 -6.16 -4.59 16.84
C ILE A 203 -6.07 -3.82 18.16
N TRP A 204 -4.85 -3.55 18.60
CA TRP A 204 -4.62 -2.60 19.68
C TRP A 204 -4.53 -1.18 19.09
N LEU A 205 -5.40 -0.27 19.51
CA LEU A 205 -5.50 1.08 18.98
C LEU A 205 -5.13 2.14 20.02
N ASP A 206 -4.48 3.20 19.54
CA ASP A 206 -4.28 4.45 20.27
C ASP A 206 -5.14 5.56 19.61
N ARG A 207 -5.83 6.35 20.40
CA ARG A 207 -6.65 7.49 19.92
C ARG A 207 -5.88 8.52 19.11
N SER A 208 -4.57 8.60 19.27
CA SER A 208 -3.71 9.48 18.46
C SER A 208 -3.65 9.10 16.97
N LEU A 209 -4.06 7.87 16.60
CA LEU A 209 -3.96 7.35 15.24
C LEU A 209 -5.03 7.88 14.29
N GLY A 210 -6.04 8.55 14.78
CA GLY A 210 -7.20 8.96 14.00
C GLY A 210 -8.18 7.79 13.80
N ASN A 211 -9.27 8.03 13.09
CA ASN A 211 -10.35 7.07 12.91
C ASN A 211 -10.25 6.20 11.64
N ILE A 212 -9.20 6.36 10.83
CA ILE A 212 -8.96 5.55 9.62
C ILE A 212 -7.78 4.65 9.88
N ILE A 213 -7.99 3.35 9.74
CA ILE A 213 -6.99 2.31 9.97
C ILE A 213 -6.84 1.47 8.71
N ASP A 214 -5.64 1.40 8.17
CA ASP A 214 -5.29 0.52 7.06
C ASP A 214 -4.64 -0.75 7.62
N VAL A 215 -5.14 -1.90 7.21
CA VAL A 215 -4.72 -3.23 7.69
C VAL A 215 -4.20 -4.06 6.54
N LEU A 216 -3.08 -4.72 6.74
CA LEU A 216 -2.53 -5.75 5.87
C LEU A 216 -2.29 -7.01 6.70
N CYS A 217 -2.90 -8.11 6.32
CA CYS A 217 -2.60 -9.43 6.87
C CYS A 217 -2.30 -10.42 5.75
N ILE A 218 -1.33 -11.29 5.98
CA ILE A 218 -0.94 -12.35 5.03
C ILE A 218 -0.88 -13.67 5.79
N TRP A 219 -1.51 -14.72 5.22
CA TRP A 219 -1.47 -16.06 5.79
C TRP A 219 -1.57 -17.15 4.73
N ASN A 220 -1.17 -18.36 5.08
CA ASN A 220 -1.36 -19.51 4.23
C ASN A 220 -2.78 -20.07 4.39
N VAL A 221 -3.44 -20.31 3.25
CA VAL A 221 -4.69 -21.08 3.15
C VAL A 221 -4.31 -22.52 2.87
N VAL A 222 -4.58 -23.40 3.82
CA VAL A 222 -4.29 -24.84 3.74
C VAL A 222 -5.58 -25.62 3.62
#